data_ac7e44675746f2b9372c1517c8ae08dd
#
_entry.id   ac7e44675746f2b9372c1517c8ae08dd
#
_cell.length_a   1.000
_cell.length_b   1.000
_cell.length_c   1.000
_cell.angle_alpha   90.00
_cell.angle_beta   90.00
_cell.angle_gamma   90.00
#
_symmetry.space_group_name_H-M   'P 1'
#
loop_
_entity.id
_entity.type
_entity.pdbx_description
1 polymer ?
#
loop_
_entity_poly.entity_id
_entity_poly.type
_entity_poly.pdbx_seq_one_letter_code
_entity_poly.pdbx_strand_id
1 'polypeptide(L)'
;LEAGEHQAGEGDEAVQLMTVHSAKGLEFDVVFITGLEQGLFPHENAVLQGQEGLEEERRLMYVAVTRARQRLYLSCAQTRMLHGQTRYCLPSSFLDEIPENLLLKLNRKPAAEPAPALARGGGYAAESAVGGLRIGQTVEHARFGIGVIVATEGRGADGRVQVNFSGT
;
A
#
# COMPACT_ATOMS: atom_id res chain seq x y z
N LEU A 1 3.50 8.26 -25.60
CA LEU A 1 4.33 9.19 -24.82
C LEU A 1 5.59 8.44 -24.43
N GLU A 2 6.62 8.55 -25.25
CA GLU A 2 7.96 8.12 -24.87
C GLU A 2 8.43 9.07 -23.76
N ALA A 3 8.51 8.55 -22.54
CA ALA A 3 9.22 9.21 -21.48
C ALA A 3 10.70 9.18 -21.88
N GLY A 4 11.24 10.31 -22.28
CA GLY A 4 12.65 10.44 -22.56
C GLY A 4 13.44 10.06 -21.32
N GLU A 5 14.25 9.01 -21.41
CA GLU A 5 15.24 8.70 -20.41
C GLU A 5 16.30 9.82 -20.44
N HIS A 6 16.09 10.83 -19.61
CA HIS A 6 17.17 11.76 -19.28
C HIS A 6 18.10 11.01 -18.32
N GLN A 7 19.10 10.34 -18.87
CA GLN A 7 20.24 9.89 -18.09
C GLN A 7 20.99 11.14 -17.64
N ALA A 8 21.05 11.34 -16.31
CA ALA A 8 21.96 12.32 -15.73
C ALA A 8 23.37 12.00 -16.21
N GLY A 9 24.12 13.00 -16.69
CA GLY A 9 25.50 12.83 -17.10
C GLY A 9 26.37 12.33 -15.94
N GLU A 10 27.48 11.69 -16.24
CA GLU A 10 28.49 11.31 -15.25
C GLU A 10 28.93 12.57 -14.47
N GLY A 11 28.50 12.65 -13.18
CA GLY A 11 28.82 13.77 -12.29
C GLY A 11 27.63 14.61 -11.83
N ASP A 12 26.42 14.39 -12.34
CA ASP A 12 25.24 15.09 -11.86
C ASP A 12 24.69 14.42 -10.58
N GLU A 13 24.59 15.19 -9.48
CA GLU A 13 23.89 14.80 -8.29
C GLU A 13 22.36 14.80 -8.56
N ALA A 14 21.81 13.68 -9.03
CA ALA A 14 20.41 13.56 -9.38
C ALA A 14 19.76 12.34 -8.75
N VAL A 15 18.46 12.47 -8.41
CA VAL A 15 17.63 11.35 -8.00
C VAL A 15 17.27 10.54 -9.24
N GLN A 16 17.56 9.25 -9.24
CA GLN A 16 17.22 8.34 -10.30
C GLN A 16 15.87 7.69 -10.04
N LEU A 17 14.96 7.79 -11.02
CA LEU A 17 13.65 7.13 -10.99
C LEU A 17 13.66 6.00 -12.02
N MET A 18 13.36 4.79 -11.57
CA MET A 18 13.38 3.61 -12.43
C MET A 18 12.44 2.52 -11.94
N THR A 19 12.18 1.54 -12.79
CA THR A 19 11.47 0.34 -12.40
C THR A 19 12.42 -0.64 -11.69
N VAL A 20 11.86 -1.59 -10.92
CA VAL A 20 12.67 -2.66 -10.30
C VAL A 20 13.43 -3.48 -11.36
N HIS A 21 12.82 -3.72 -12.52
CA HIS A 21 13.47 -4.44 -13.61
C HIS A 21 14.70 -3.69 -14.16
N SER A 22 14.60 -2.37 -14.33
CA SER A 22 15.70 -1.53 -14.80
C SER A 22 16.81 -1.40 -13.76
N ALA A 23 16.50 -1.60 -12.46
CA ALA A 23 17.48 -1.53 -11.38
C ALA A 23 18.35 -2.79 -11.26
N LYS A 24 18.07 -3.84 -12.03
CA LYS A 24 18.85 -5.09 -11.97
C LYS A 24 20.31 -4.83 -12.36
N GLY A 25 21.23 -5.22 -11.49
CA GLY A 25 22.67 -5.02 -11.68
C GLY A 25 23.21 -3.67 -11.23
N LEU A 26 22.35 -2.72 -10.89
CA LEU A 26 22.73 -1.43 -10.31
C LEU A 26 22.70 -1.49 -8.78
N GLU A 27 23.43 -0.59 -8.12
CA GLU A 27 23.42 -0.45 -6.66
C GLU A 27 23.50 1.02 -6.29
N PHE A 28 22.81 1.40 -5.20
CA PHE A 28 22.70 2.78 -4.73
C PHE A 28 22.91 2.83 -3.22
N ASP A 29 23.50 3.91 -2.72
CA ASP A 29 23.67 4.08 -1.27
C ASP A 29 22.35 4.19 -0.55
N VAL A 30 21.37 4.84 -1.16
CA VAL A 30 20.01 5.03 -0.62
C VAL A 30 18.98 4.63 -1.65
N VAL A 31 18.05 3.77 -1.27
CA VAL A 31 16.96 3.32 -2.14
C VAL A 31 15.61 3.58 -1.47
N PHE A 32 14.69 4.12 -2.25
CA PHE A 32 13.27 4.25 -1.87
C PHE A 32 12.44 3.32 -2.75
N ILE A 33 11.83 2.30 -2.16
CA ILE A 33 10.85 1.46 -2.83
C ILE A 33 9.46 2.01 -2.49
N THR A 34 8.74 2.45 -3.52
CA THR A 34 7.40 3.01 -3.39
C THR A 34 6.36 2.07 -3.98
N GLY A 35 5.09 2.23 -3.57
CA GLY A 35 4.00 1.43 -4.12
C GLY A 35 3.95 0.01 -3.56
N LEU A 36 4.41 -0.22 -2.33
CA LEU A 36 4.30 -1.51 -1.66
C LEU A 36 2.88 -1.72 -1.14
N GLU A 37 1.97 -1.97 -2.08
CA GLU A 37 0.53 -2.10 -1.85
C GLU A 37 -0.01 -3.31 -2.60
N GLN A 38 -0.96 -4.02 -1.99
CA GLN A 38 -1.64 -5.15 -2.63
C GLN A 38 -2.31 -4.71 -3.95
N GLY A 39 -2.09 -5.51 -5.00
CA GLY A 39 -2.56 -5.21 -6.35
C GLY A 39 -1.61 -4.34 -7.17
N LEU A 40 -0.64 -3.68 -6.54
CA LEU A 40 0.40 -2.91 -7.21
C LEU A 40 1.77 -3.62 -7.12
N PHE A 41 2.17 -4.03 -5.92
CA PHE A 41 3.35 -4.86 -5.69
C PHE A 41 3.16 -5.70 -4.42
N PRO A 42 2.79 -7.00 -4.52
CA PRO A 42 2.64 -7.80 -5.76
C PRO A 42 1.53 -7.29 -6.66
N HIS A 43 1.76 -7.40 -7.99
CA HIS A 43 0.80 -6.96 -9.00
C HIS A 43 -0.42 -7.89 -9.04
N GLU A 44 -1.62 -7.32 -9.27
CA GLU A 44 -2.88 -8.07 -9.27
C GLU A 44 -2.85 -9.26 -10.24
N ASN A 45 -2.31 -9.09 -11.45
CA ASN A 45 -2.22 -10.17 -12.42
C ASN A 45 -1.31 -11.32 -11.96
N ALA A 46 -0.25 -11.04 -11.22
CA ALA A 46 0.63 -12.05 -10.67
C ALA A 46 -0.07 -12.86 -9.57
N VAL A 47 -0.86 -12.20 -8.73
CA VAL A 47 -1.68 -12.86 -7.71
C VAL A 47 -2.71 -13.80 -8.37
N LEU A 48 -3.34 -13.37 -9.49
CA LEU A 48 -4.27 -14.20 -10.25
C LEU A 48 -3.62 -15.43 -10.92
N GLN A 49 -2.33 -15.39 -11.20
CA GLN A 49 -1.55 -16.54 -11.68
C GLN A 49 -1.23 -17.55 -10.57
N GLY A 50 -1.59 -17.25 -9.34
CA GLY A 50 -1.38 -18.11 -8.20
C GLY A 50 0.05 -18.09 -7.68
N GLN A 51 0.49 -19.23 -7.12
CA GLN A 51 1.77 -19.34 -6.42
C GLN A 51 2.98 -18.95 -7.30
N GLU A 52 2.98 -19.36 -8.54
CA GLU A 52 4.11 -19.09 -9.46
C GLU A 52 4.28 -17.60 -9.74
N GLY A 53 3.18 -16.89 -10.01
CA GLY A 53 3.21 -15.45 -10.21
C GLY A 53 3.66 -14.69 -8.95
N LEU A 54 3.20 -15.12 -7.78
CA LEU A 54 3.60 -14.50 -6.51
C LEU A 54 5.09 -14.73 -6.21
N GLU A 55 5.63 -15.90 -6.53
CA GLU A 55 7.06 -16.18 -6.37
C GLU A 55 7.93 -15.31 -7.29
N GLU A 56 7.47 -15.02 -8.50
CA GLU A 56 8.19 -14.11 -9.40
C GLU A 56 8.19 -12.67 -8.86
N GLU A 57 7.05 -12.17 -8.37
CA GLU A 57 6.99 -10.87 -7.71
C GLU A 57 7.88 -10.82 -6.45
N ARG A 58 7.98 -11.93 -5.70
CA ARG A 58 8.89 -12.02 -4.55
C ARG A 58 10.35 -11.95 -4.97
N ARG A 59 10.73 -12.54 -6.11
CA ARG A 59 12.07 -12.38 -6.68
C ARG A 59 12.36 -10.95 -7.07
N LEU A 60 11.37 -10.25 -7.64
CA LEU A 60 11.50 -8.82 -7.91
C LEU A 60 11.65 -8.00 -6.63
N MET A 61 10.91 -8.32 -5.57
CA MET A 61 11.09 -7.66 -4.27
C MET A 61 12.50 -7.90 -3.72
N TYR A 62 13.02 -9.13 -3.82
CA TYR A 62 14.40 -9.43 -3.44
C TYR A 62 15.40 -8.59 -4.24
N VAL A 63 15.23 -8.49 -5.55
CA VAL A 63 16.08 -7.61 -6.38
C VAL A 63 15.99 -6.18 -5.89
N ALA A 64 14.79 -5.64 -5.65
CA ALA A 64 14.59 -4.25 -5.23
C ALA A 64 15.31 -3.95 -3.91
N VAL A 65 15.12 -4.78 -2.88
CA VAL A 65 15.72 -4.55 -1.56
C VAL A 65 17.24 -4.66 -1.57
N THR A 66 17.79 -5.54 -2.42
CA THR A 66 19.24 -5.72 -2.55
C THR A 66 19.93 -4.62 -3.34
N ARG A 67 19.21 -3.65 -3.89
CA ARG A 67 19.82 -2.49 -4.56
C ARG A 67 20.37 -1.47 -3.57
N ALA A 68 19.93 -1.50 -2.31
CA ALA A 68 20.39 -0.57 -1.29
C ALA A 68 21.70 -1.04 -0.66
N ARG A 69 22.72 -0.19 -0.70
CA ARG A 69 24.03 -0.44 -0.07
C ARG A 69 24.05 -0.01 1.40
N GLN A 70 23.36 1.07 1.75
CA GLN A 70 23.41 1.66 3.09
C GLN A 70 22.04 1.84 3.72
N ARG A 71 21.06 2.38 2.97
CA ARG A 71 19.74 2.69 3.50
C ARG A 71 18.64 2.29 2.53
N LEU A 72 17.63 1.63 3.07
CA LEU A 72 16.43 1.24 2.35
C LEU A 72 15.20 1.87 3.02
N TYR A 73 14.40 2.56 2.22
CA TYR A 73 13.10 3.09 2.64
C TYR A 73 11.99 2.36 1.88
N LEU A 74 11.04 1.81 2.63
CA LEU A 74 9.87 1.12 2.10
C LEU A 74 8.65 1.98 2.36
N SER A 75 7.83 2.23 1.34
CA SER A 75 6.65 3.06 1.50
C SER A 75 5.42 2.47 0.82
N CYS A 76 4.27 2.60 1.50
CA CYS A 76 2.94 2.28 1.00
C CYS A 76 2.01 3.46 1.25
N ALA A 77 1.10 3.71 0.32
CA ALA A 77 0.06 4.72 0.48
C ALA A 77 -1.18 4.07 1.12
N GLN A 78 -1.88 4.81 1.99
CA GLN A 78 -3.19 4.40 2.50
C GLN A 78 -4.29 4.59 1.45
N THR A 79 -4.12 5.61 0.61
CA THR A 79 -5.03 5.92 -0.48
C THR A 79 -4.24 6.32 -1.71
N ARG A 80 -4.70 5.91 -2.88
CA ARG A 80 -4.09 6.23 -4.17
C ARG A 80 -5.16 6.59 -5.18
N MET A 81 -4.94 7.64 -5.93
CA MET A 81 -5.78 7.97 -7.07
C MET A 81 -5.26 7.22 -8.31
N LEU A 82 -6.07 6.31 -8.83
CA LEU A 82 -5.81 5.56 -10.07
C LEU A 82 -6.96 5.77 -11.04
N HIS A 83 -6.68 6.19 -12.27
CA HIS A 83 -7.69 6.43 -13.31
C HIS A 83 -8.83 7.36 -12.85
N GLY A 84 -8.52 8.40 -12.08
CA GLY A 84 -9.49 9.36 -11.55
C GLY A 84 -10.34 8.86 -10.37
N GLN A 85 -10.08 7.65 -9.87
CA GLN A 85 -10.76 7.08 -8.71
C GLN A 85 -9.80 6.97 -7.52
N THR A 86 -10.24 7.40 -6.36
CA THR A 86 -9.50 7.20 -5.11
C THR A 86 -9.75 5.78 -4.60
N ARG A 87 -8.69 5.02 -4.46
CA ARG A 87 -8.73 3.65 -3.90
C ARG A 87 -8.01 3.63 -2.56
N TYR A 88 -8.56 2.87 -1.62
CA TYR A 88 -7.89 2.53 -0.37
C TYR A 88 -6.96 1.35 -0.64
N CYS A 89 -5.72 1.49 -0.20
CA CYS A 89 -4.68 0.50 -0.44
C CYS A 89 -4.38 -0.26 0.84
N LEU A 90 -4.21 -1.57 0.72
CA LEU A 90 -3.66 -2.42 1.76
C LEU A 90 -2.14 -2.49 1.58
N PRO A 91 -1.36 -2.50 2.66
CA PRO A 91 0.08 -2.75 2.56
C PRO A 91 0.38 -4.05 1.83
N SER A 92 1.48 -4.09 1.13
CA SER A 92 1.97 -5.30 0.47
C SER A 92 2.21 -6.42 1.47
N SER A 93 1.81 -7.65 1.13
CA SER A 93 2.13 -8.86 1.91
C SER A 93 3.63 -9.10 2.06
N PHE A 94 4.44 -8.59 1.14
CA PHE A 94 5.90 -8.68 1.25
C PHE A 94 6.47 -7.91 2.44
N LEU A 95 5.78 -6.90 2.94
CA LEU A 95 6.18 -6.19 4.16
C LEU A 95 6.04 -7.07 5.40
N ASP A 96 5.07 -7.98 5.41
CA ASP A 96 4.84 -8.91 6.52
C ASP A 96 5.88 -10.05 6.53
N GLU A 97 6.53 -10.31 5.40
CA GLU A 97 7.63 -11.29 5.29
C GLU A 97 8.95 -10.77 5.87
N ILE A 98 9.06 -9.46 6.13
CA ILE A 98 10.26 -8.86 6.72
C ILE A 98 10.15 -8.92 8.25
N PRO A 99 11.13 -9.50 8.95
CA PRO A 99 11.12 -9.54 10.42
C PRO A 99 11.00 -8.14 11.03
N GLU A 100 10.07 -7.98 11.99
CA GLU A 100 9.78 -6.65 12.59
C GLU A 100 11.00 -5.99 13.25
N ASN A 101 11.94 -6.78 13.78
CA ASN A 101 13.17 -6.29 14.38
C ASN A 101 14.14 -5.65 13.38
N LEU A 102 13.92 -5.86 12.08
CA LEU A 102 14.69 -5.24 10.99
C LEU A 102 14.03 -3.97 10.44
N LEU A 103 12.80 -3.67 10.87
CA LEU A 103 12.01 -2.54 10.39
C LEU A 103 11.90 -1.42 11.43
N LEU A 104 12.30 -0.22 11.04
CA LEU A 104 11.99 1.00 11.78
C LEU A 104 10.73 1.66 11.18
N LYS A 105 9.58 1.54 11.84
CA LYS A 105 8.32 2.15 11.39
C LYS A 105 8.32 3.65 11.74
N LEU A 106 8.51 4.51 10.73
CA LEU A 106 8.64 5.96 10.91
C LEU A 106 7.29 6.66 11.15
N ASN A 107 6.19 6.16 10.54
CA ASN A 107 4.87 6.78 10.59
C ASN A 107 3.86 5.90 11.34
N ARG A 108 4.24 5.40 12.49
CA ARG A 108 3.28 4.73 13.36
C ARG A 108 2.35 5.80 13.92
N LYS A 109 1.15 6.00 13.33
CA LYS A 109 0.06 6.60 14.09
C LYS A 109 -0.10 5.71 15.33
N PRO A 110 0.00 6.25 16.57
CA PRO A 110 -0.30 5.46 17.73
C PRO A 110 -1.68 4.83 17.48
N ALA A 111 -1.78 3.51 17.67
CA ALA A 111 -3.09 2.86 17.69
C ALA A 111 -3.93 3.73 18.62
N ALA A 112 -5.00 4.31 18.07
CA ALA A 112 -5.90 5.10 18.89
C ALA A 112 -6.42 4.14 19.96
N GLU A 113 -5.91 4.28 21.19
CA GLU A 113 -6.61 3.72 22.34
C GLU A 113 -8.05 4.18 22.22
N PRO A 114 -9.03 3.31 22.50
CA PRO A 114 -10.43 3.71 22.45
C PRO A 114 -10.61 4.87 23.43
N ALA A 115 -10.53 6.09 22.93
CA ALA A 115 -10.80 7.28 23.71
C ALA A 115 -12.26 7.22 24.12
N PRO A 116 -12.56 7.43 25.42
CA PRO A 116 -13.94 7.55 25.87
C PRO A 116 -14.62 8.67 25.09
N ALA A 117 -15.80 8.36 24.56
CA ALA A 117 -16.60 9.26 23.75
C ALA A 117 -16.90 10.56 24.52
N LEU A 118 -16.13 11.62 24.25
CA LEU A 118 -16.48 12.98 24.58
C LEU A 118 -16.64 13.75 23.27
N ALA A 119 -17.92 14.03 22.99
CA ALA A 119 -18.35 14.87 21.90
C ALA A 119 -17.65 16.22 21.93
N ARG A 120 -16.92 16.56 20.84
CA ARG A 120 -16.68 17.96 20.46
C ARG A 120 -16.62 18.08 18.93
N GLY A 121 -17.53 18.93 18.43
CA GLY A 121 -17.72 19.19 17.03
C GLY A 121 -16.56 19.98 16.40
N GLY A 122 -16.40 19.75 15.10
CA GLY A 122 -15.49 20.46 14.21
C GLY A 122 -15.57 19.80 12.85
N GLY A 123 -16.42 20.33 11.96
CA GLY A 123 -16.82 19.69 10.71
C GLY A 123 -15.71 19.61 9.67
N TYR A 124 -15.59 18.45 9.09
CA TYR A 124 -15.44 18.21 7.65
C TYR A 124 -16.35 17.03 7.32
N ALA A 125 -17.17 17.19 6.28
CA ALA A 125 -18.33 16.43 5.92
C ALA A 125 -18.18 14.90 6.12
N ALA A 126 -18.91 14.37 7.10
CA ALA A 126 -19.20 12.95 7.24
C ALA A 126 -20.30 12.60 6.23
N GLU A 127 -19.99 12.59 4.93
CA GLU A 127 -20.86 12.04 3.91
C GLU A 127 -20.42 10.58 3.65
N SER A 128 -21.32 9.68 4.01
CA SER A 128 -21.35 8.24 3.72
C SER A 128 -21.02 7.32 4.89
N ALA A 129 -21.72 7.44 6.01
CA ALA A 129 -21.80 6.35 6.99
C ALA A 129 -23.03 5.49 6.68
N VAL A 130 -22.82 4.26 6.23
CA VAL A 130 -23.85 3.23 6.12
C VAL A 130 -23.84 2.43 7.41
N GLY A 131 -24.89 2.54 8.23
CA GLY A 131 -24.97 1.81 9.52
C GLY A 131 -23.84 2.11 10.52
N GLY A 132 -23.23 3.31 10.46
CA GLY A 132 -22.08 3.67 11.32
C GLY A 132 -20.72 3.19 10.80
N LEU A 133 -20.69 2.48 9.68
CA LEU A 133 -19.47 2.00 9.04
C LEU A 133 -18.90 3.08 8.11
N ARG A 134 -17.57 3.23 8.09
CA ARG A 134 -16.86 4.26 7.31
C ARG A 134 -15.87 3.62 6.36
N ILE A 135 -15.70 4.21 5.20
CA ILE A 135 -14.63 3.83 4.27
C ILE A 135 -13.27 3.96 4.97
N GLY A 136 -12.40 2.95 4.79
CA GLY A 136 -11.11 2.83 5.48
C GLY A 136 -11.19 2.20 6.89
N GLN A 137 -12.38 1.84 7.37
CA GLN A 137 -12.56 1.15 8.63
C GLN A 137 -12.25 -0.35 8.46
N THR A 138 -11.49 -0.90 9.40
CA THR A 138 -11.25 -2.34 9.50
C THR A 138 -12.48 -3.01 10.09
N VAL A 139 -12.92 -4.09 9.46
CA VAL A 139 -14.04 -4.93 9.89
C VAL A 139 -13.61 -6.39 9.90
N GLU A 140 -14.26 -7.16 10.77
CA GLU A 140 -14.05 -8.60 10.86
C GLU A 140 -15.33 -9.32 10.42
N HIS A 141 -15.17 -10.31 9.55
CA HIS A 141 -16.26 -11.16 9.08
C HIS A 141 -15.95 -12.62 9.40
N ALA A 142 -16.89 -13.32 10.00
CA ALA A 142 -16.70 -14.68 10.50
C ALA A 142 -16.22 -15.70 9.44
N ARG A 143 -16.52 -15.47 8.16
CA ARG A 143 -16.13 -16.35 7.06
C ARG A 143 -14.92 -15.84 6.26
N PHE A 144 -14.73 -14.52 6.16
CA PHE A 144 -13.74 -13.91 5.29
C PHE A 144 -12.58 -13.27 6.05
N GLY A 145 -12.61 -13.33 7.41
CA GLY A 145 -11.56 -12.75 8.25
C GLY A 145 -11.60 -11.23 8.31
N ILE A 146 -10.42 -10.63 8.46
CA ILE A 146 -10.26 -9.19 8.58
C ILE A 146 -10.24 -8.55 7.19
N GLY A 147 -10.99 -7.46 7.01
CA GLY A 147 -11.04 -6.68 5.78
C GLY A 147 -11.16 -5.20 6.05
N VAL A 148 -10.99 -4.40 5.02
CA VAL A 148 -11.12 -2.94 5.05
C VAL A 148 -12.27 -2.51 4.15
N ILE A 149 -13.13 -1.62 4.63
CA ILE A 149 -14.22 -1.06 3.84
C ILE A 149 -13.63 -0.13 2.77
N VAL A 150 -13.85 -0.47 1.49
CA VAL A 150 -13.28 0.24 0.35
C VAL A 150 -14.32 1.13 -0.36
N ALA A 151 -15.60 0.81 -0.24
CA ALA A 151 -16.68 1.62 -0.80
C ALA A 151 -17.97 1.46 0.03
N THR A 152 -18.83 2.49 -0.03
CA THR A 152 -20.18 2.46 0.55
C THR A 152 -21.18 2.95 -0.48
N GLU A 153 -22.30 2.25 -0.64
CA GLU A 153 -23.40 2.64 -1.54
C GLU A 153 -24.70 2.73 -0.74
N GLY A 154 -25.51 3.75 -1.01
CA GLY A 154 -26.79 3.98 -0.33
C GLY A 154 -26.64 4.69 1.01
N ARG A 155 -27.76 4.84 1.74
CA ARG A 155 -27.84 5.50 3.05
C ARG A 155 -28.73 4.70 3.99
N GLY A 156 -28.42 4.74 5.29
CA GLY A 156 -29.24 4.09 6.33
C GLY A 156 -29.17 2.57 6.33
N ALA A 157 -30.25 1.89 6.65
CA ALA A 157 -30.31 0.43 6.84
C ALA A 157 -30.16 -0.38 5.56
N ASP A 158 -30.48 0.21 4.40
CA ASP A 158 -30.36 -0.45 3.07
C ASP A 158 -29.02 -0.19 2.40
N GLY A 159 -28.11 0.45 3.09
CA GLY A 159 -26.77 0.73 2.56
C GLY A 159 -25.93 -0.53 2.42
N ARG A 160 -25.13 -0.57 1.35
CA ARG A 160 -24.18 -1.64 1.08
C ARG A 160 -22.76 -1.15 1.32
N VAL A 161 -21.95 -2.02 1.87
CA VAL A 161 -20.51 -1.78 2.02
C VAL A 161 -19.72 -2.79 1.20
N GLN A 162 -18.73 -2.32 0.48
CA GLN A 162 -17.76 -3.18 -0.17
C GLN A 162 -16.55 -3.30 0.73
N VAL A 163 -16.19 -4.54 1.05
CA VAL A 163 -15.06 -4.84 1.94
C VAL A 163 -14.01 -5.62 1.16
N ASN A 164 -12.77 -5.17 1.24
CA ASN A 164 -11.64 -5.92 0.73
C ASN A 164 -11.05 -6.76 1.86
N PHE A 165 -11.12 -8.09 1.75
CA PHE A 165 -10.63 -9.04 2.74
C PHE A 165 -9.23 -9.52 2.36
N SER A 166 -8.33 -9.56 3.32
CA SER A 166 -6.92 -9.97 3.14
C SER A 166 -6.71 -11.49 3.04
N GLY A 167 -7.76 -12.30 2.99
CA GLY A 167 -7.69 -13.75 3.17
C GLY A 167 -8.41 -14.61 2.12
N THR A 168 -8.59 -14.14 0.88
CA THR A 168 -9.09 -14.99 -0.23
C THR A 168 -8.24 -14.81 -1.45
#